data_309fc8e8d786e23d512895c72c4a4bad
#
_entry.id   309fc8e8d786e23d512895c72c4a4bad
#
_cell.length_a   1.000
_cell.length_b   1.000
_cell.length_c   1.000
_cell.angle_alpha   90.00
_cell.angle_beta   90.00
_cell.angle_gamma   90.00
#
_symmetry.space_group_name_H-M   'P 1'
#
loop_
_entity.id
_entity.type
_entity.pdbx_description
1 polymer ?
#
loop_
_entity_poly.entity_id
_entity_poly.type
_entity_poly.pdbx_seq_one_letter_code
_entity_poly.pdbx_strand_id
1 'polypeptide(L)'
;MRTLSVQWKITLLAGFCLLVTSLSLIGFSVYNAVSNQHQIKQQSSQSVINKSEQIVETRALLNATEVTQFLNGALYRAEMLASSAMFQKTLSEENFGDSEELRTALDEMVRRAVLSFDTIQGAYLVFRPNMLDNEDSNYVDAEYVGSNETGRFAPYWVTAQNGENVVSNVLSEALLADATNSERFYCPMASGTACVTTPA
;
A
#
# COMPACT_ATOMS: atom_id res chain seq x y z
N MET A 1 16.48 -67.54 68.58
CA MET A 1 15.92 -66.29 68.06
C MET A 1 16.55 -65.11 68.73
N ARG A 2 17.45 -64.36 68.12
CA ARG A 2 18.06 -63.14 68.68
C ARG A 2 17.01 -62.07 68.81
N THR A 3 16.55 -61.78 70.03
CA THR A 3 15.64 -60.65 70.28
C THR A 3 16.42 -59.37 70.16
N LEU A 4 16.09 -58.60 69.08
CA LEU A 4 16.61 -57.25 68.83
C LEU A 4 16.33 -56.38 70.07
N SER A 5 17.33 -55.65 70.57
CA SER A 5 17.17 -54.74 71.74
C SER A 5 16.10 -53.67 71.40
N VAL A 6 15.42 -53.19 72.46
CA VAL A 6 14.34 -52.18 72.30
C VAL A 6 14.85 -50.93 71.61
N GLN A 7 16.10 -50.55 71.82
CA GLN A 7 16.73 -49.41 71.12
C GLN A 7 16.78 -49.61 69.63
N TRP A 8 17.12 -50.81 69.13
CA TRP A 8 17.14 -51.09 67.68
C TRP A 8 15.76 -51.05 67.05
N LYS A 9 14.71 -51.43 67.75
CA LYS A 9 13.33 -51.36 67.28
C LYS A 9 12.86 -49.91 67.14
N ILE A 10 13.21 -49.06 68.10
CA ILE A 10 12.84 -47.62 68.07
C ILE A 10 13.59 -46.91 66.94
N THR A 11 14.89 -47.19 66.77
CA THR A 11 15.68 -46.54 65.66
C THR A 11 15.22 -46.97 64.26
N LEU A 12 14.88 -48.24 64.10
CA LEU A 12 14.30 -48.75 62.83
C LEU A 12 12.94 -48.12 62.54
N LEU A 13 12.06 -47.98 63.52
CA LEU A 13 10.77 -47.35 63.35
C LEU A 13 10.89 -45.87 63.03
N ALA A 14 11.75 -45.13 63.70
CA ALA A 14 12.01 -43.73 63.45
C ALA A 14 12.65 -43.52 62.05
N GLY A 15 13.61 -44.36 61.67
CA GLY A 15 14.21 -44.34 60.34
C GLY A 15 13.22 -44.63 59.23
N PHE A 16 12.32 -45.59 59.43
CA PHE A 16 11.28 -45.89 58.47
C PHE A 16 10.27 -44.73 58.29
N CYS A 17 9.84 -44.12 59.41
CA CYS A 17 8.98 -42.94 59.34
C CYS A 17 9.63 -41.79 58.58
N LEU A 18 10.92 -41.51 58.80
CA LEU A 18 11.65 -40.47 58.05
C LEU A 18 11.77 -40.79 56.56
N LEU A 19 12.01 -42.05 56.21
CA LEU A 19 12.06 -42.47 54.83
C LEU A 19 10.69 -42.31 54.11
N VAL A 20 9.60 -42.71 54.75
CA VAL A 20 8.25 -42.60 54.21
C VAL A 20 7.88 -41.13 54.05
N THR A 21 8.17 -40.28 55.03
CA THR A 21 7.87 -38.85 54.92
C THR A 21 8.69 -38.16 53.83
N SER A 22 9.98 -38.47 53.71
CA SER A 22 10.83 -37.90 52.64
C SER A 22 10.43 -38.37 51.24
N LEU A 23 10.10 -39.65 51.07
CA LEU A 23 9.57 -40.17 49.79
C LEU A 23 8.23 -39.55 49.39
N SER A 24 7.33 -39.35 50.37
CA SER A 24 6.05 -38.66 50.11
C SER A 24 6.23 -37.21 49.69
N LEU A 25 7.15 -36.48 50.33
CA LEU A 25 7.43 -35.09 49.97
C LEU A 25 8.08 -34.98 48.58
N ILE A 26 9.01 -35.88 48.27
CA ILE A 26 9.63 -35.92 46.93
C ILE A 26 8.57 -36.26 45.87
N GLY A 27 7.75 -37.27 46.09
CA GLY A 27 6.69 -37.68 45.18
C GLY A 27 5.68 -36.57 44.94
N PHE A 28 5.25 -35.87 45.99
CA PHE A 28 4.35 -34.72 45.88
C PHE A 28 4.99 -33.53 45.14
N SER A 29 6.27 -33.26 45.42
CA SER A 29 7.02 -32.18 44.72
C SER A 29 7.17 -32.48 43.23
N VAL A 30 7.53 -33.70 42.86
CA VAL A 30 7.64 -34.10 41.45
C VAL A 30 6.28 -34.04 40.75
N TYR A 31 5.23 -34.54 41.42
CA TYR A 31 3.87 -34.48 40.86
C TYR A 31 3.44 -33.04 40.58
N ASN A 32 3.62 -32.12 41.54
CA ASN A 32 3.31 -30.72 41.35
C ASN A 32 4.17 -30.06 40.28
N ALA A 33 5.47 -30.38 40.21
CA ALA A 33 6.36 -29.82 39.19
C ALA A 33 5.93 -30.24 37.76
N VAL A 34 5.58 -31.51 37.57
CA VAL A 34 5.12 -32.03 36.27
C VAL A 34 3.75 -31.44 35.89
N SER A 35 2.82 -31.39 36.83
CA SER A 35 1.47 -30.80 36.59
C SER A 35 1.56 -29.32 36.24
N ASN A 36 2.34 -28.55 36.98
CA ASN A 36 2.56 -27.12 36.68
C ASN A 36 3.25 -26.90 35.33
N GLN A 37 4.20 -27.78 34.98
CA GLN A 37 4.89 -27.67 33.68
C GLN A 37 3.96 -27.89 32.49
N HIS A 38 2.98 -28.78 32.60
CA HIS A 38 1.94 -28.97 31.57
C HIS A 38 1.04 -27.75 31.46
N GLN A 39 0.58 -27.18 32.57
CA GLN A 39 -0.24 -25.97 32.53
C GLN A 39 0.52 -24.76 31.97
N ILE A 40 1.76 -24.56 32.37
CA ILE A 40 2.61 -23.46 31.86
C ILE A 40 2.85 -23.62 30.37
N LYS A 41 3.13 -24.81 29.86
CA LYS A 41 3.30 -25.06 28.42
C LYS A 41 2.04 -24.76 27.61
N GLN A 42 0.88 -25.23 28.08
CA GLN A 42 -0.37 -24.95 27.40
C GLN A 42 -0.72 -23.46 27.39
N GLN A 43 -0.58 -22.80 28.53
CA GLN A 43 -0.88 -21.39 28.69
C GLN A 43 0.10 -20.50 27.90
N SER A 44 1.38 -20.87 27.90
CA SER A 44 2.40 -20.17 27.11
C SER A 44 2.17 -20.36 25.60
N SER A 45 1.88 -21.58 25.16
CA SER A 45 1.60 -21.86 23.73
C SER A 45 0.36 -21.11 23.26
N GLN A 46 -0.73 -21.13 24.03
CA GLN A 46 -1.95 -20.39 23.67
C GLN A 46 -1.73 -18.88 23.66
N SER A 47 -0.97 -18.35 24.63
CA SER A 47 -0.62 -16.93 24.67
C SER A 47 0.23 -16.50 23.47
N VAL A 48 1.19 -17.35 23.03
CA VAL A 48 2.01 -17.09 21.86
C VAL A 48 1.17 -17.11 20.58
N ILE A 49 0.27 -18.08 20.43
CA ILE A 49 -0.62 -18.16 19.28
C ILE A 49 -1.51 -16.92 19.19
N ASN A 50 -2.20 -16.57 20.28
CA ASN A 50 -3.08 -15.42 20.32
C ASN A 50 -2.34 -14.10 20.05
N LYS A 51 -1.13 -13.93 20.57
CA LYS A 51 -0.30 -12.76 20.29
C LYS A 51 0.17 -12.73 18.83
N SER A 52 0.52 -13.87 18.26
CA SER A 52 0.90 -13.97 16.86
C SER A 52 -0.25 -13.60 15.93
N GLU A 53 -1.46 -14.09 16.20
CA GLU A 53 -2.65 -13.72 15.46
C GLU A 53 -2.93 -12.22 15.53
N GLN A 54 -2.88 -11.63 16.73
CA GLN A 54 -3.04 -10.17 16.90
C GLN A 54 -1.99 -9.36 16.16
N ILE A 55 -0.73 -9.81 16.15
CA ILE A 55 0.35 -9.13 15.42
C ILE A 55 0.10 -9.20 13.92
N VAL A 56 -0.30 -10.37 13.39
CA VAL A 56 -0.59 -10.55 11.96
C VAL A 56 -1.80 -9.69 11.55
N GLU A 57 -2.88 -9.73 12.33
CA GLU A 57 -4.08 -8.94 12.08
C GLU A 57 -3.78 -7.43 12.12
N THR A 58 -3.05 -6.97 13.15
CA THR A 58 -2.66 -5.56 13.27
C THR A 58 -1.78 -5.11 12.11
N ARG A 59 -0.81 -5.94 11.69
CA ARG A 59 0.06 -5.62 10.54
C ARG A 59 -0.72 -5.62 9.23
N ALA A 60 -1.62 -6.57 9.03
CA ALA A 60 -2.48 -6.60 7.86
C ALA A 60 -3.36 -5.35 7.78
N LEU A 61 -3.95 -4.92 8.90
CA LEU A 61 -4.76 -3.71 8.98
C LEU A 61 -3.93 -2.44 8.71
N LEU A 62 -2.73 -2.34 9.28
CA LEU A 62 -1.83 -1.22 9.04
C LEU A 62 -1.44 -1.13 7.56
N ASN A 63 -1.01 -2.25 6.97
CA ASN A 63 -0.66 -2.29 5.55
C ASN A 63 -1.86 -1.92 4.65
N ALA A 64 -3.05 -2.43 4.95
CA ALA A 64 -4.28 -2.06 4.23
C ALA A 64 -4.58 -0.56 4.35
N THR A 65 -4.37 0.02 5.53
CA THR A 65 -4.55 1.46 5.76
C THR A 65 -3.54 2.28 4.97
N GLU A 66 -2.26 1.89 4.95
CA GLU A 66 -1.20 2.56 4.18
C GLU A 66 -1.52 2.54 2.67
N VAL A 67 -1.90 1.37 2.14
CA VAL A 67 -2.31 1.24 0.72
C VAL A 67 -3.52 2.13 0.42
N THR A 68 -4.52 2.13 1.29
CA THR A 68 -5.71 2.97 1.12
C THR A 68 -5.37 4.46 1.13
N GLN A 69 -4.51 4.89 2.05
CA GLN A 69 -4.05 6.29 2.11
C GLN A 69 -3.24 6.67 0.86
N PHE A 70 -2.38 5.79 0.39
CA PHE A 70 -1.62 6.00 -0.85
C PHE A 70 -2.54 6.17 -2.06
N LEU A 71 -3.51 5.26 -2.24
CA LEU A 71 -4.48 5.33 -3.34
C LEU A 71 -5.37 6.58 -3.27
N ASN A 72 -5.90 6.89 -2.09
CA ASN A 72 -6.69 8.10 -1.89
C ASN A 72 -5.87 9.37 -2.16
N GLY A 73 -4.60 9.38 -1.76
CA GLY A 73 -3.69 10.47 -2.06
C GLY A 73 -3.44 10.64 -3.56
N ALA A 74 -3.28 9.55 -4.30
CA ALA A 74 -3.11 9.57 -5.76
C ALA A 74 -4.39 10.05 -6.47
N LEU A 75 -5.55 9.54 -6.07
CA LEU A 75 -6.85 9.97 -6.59
C LEU A 75 -7.09 11.47 -6.39
N TYR A 76 -6.88 11.96 -5.18
CA TYR A 76 -7.04 13.39 -4.86
C TYR A 76 -6.15 14.27 -5.73
N ARG A 77 -4.90 13.87 -5.97
CA ARG A 77 -3.96 14.60 -6.84
C ARG A 77 -4.41 14.60 -8.29
N ALA A 78 -4.92 13.48 -8.79
CA ALA A 78 -5.46 13.38 -10.14
C ALA A 78 -6.70 14.29 -10.32
N GLU A 79 -7.61 14.30 -9.35
CA GLU A 79 -8.78 15.19 -9.33
C GLU A 79 -8.37 16.67 -9.28
N MET A 80 -7.37 17.01 -8.48
CA MET A 80 -6.84 18.38 -8.40
C MET A 80 -6.18 18.80 -9.72
N LEU A 81 -5.42 17.91 -10.36
CA LEU A 81 -4.82 18.19 -11.68
C LEU A 81 -5.91 18.43 -12.74
N ALA A 82 -6.91 17.54 -12.80
CA ALA A 82 -8.02 17.68 -13.74
C ALA A 82 -8.83 18.96 -13.51
N SER A 83 -9.16 19.26 -12.25
CA SER A 83 -9.88 20.48 -11.88
C SER A 83 -9.09 21.75 -12.24
N SER A 84 -7.78 21.74 -11.97
CA SER A 84 -6.90 22.85 -12.31
C SER A 84 -6.80 23.06 -13.84
N ALA A 85 -6.73 21.96 -14.60
CA ALA A 85 -6.71 22.00 -16.06
C ALA A 85 -8.02 22.56 -16.61
N MET A 86 -9.16 22.15 -16.08
CA MET A 86 -10.46 22.71 -16.49
C MET A 86 -10.60 24.18 -16.13
N PHE A 87 -10.07 24.61 -14.99
CA PHE A 87 -10.05 26.02 -14.62
C PHE A 87 -9.19 26.85 -15.58
N GLN A 88 -7.99 26.38 -15.92
CA GLN A 88 -7.13 27.06 -16.91
C GLN A 88 -7.79 27.16 -18.27
N LYS A 89 -8.43 26.07 -18.74
CA LYS A 89 -9.21 26.07 -19.96
C LYS A 89 -10.30 27.17 -19.94
N THR A 90 -11.10 27.20 -18.88
CA THR A 90 -12.18 28.22 -18.75
C THR A 90 -11.62 29.64 -18.76
N LEU A 91 -10.52 29.89 -18.03
CA LEU A 91 -9.86 31.19 -18.04
C LEU A 91 -9.35 31.59 -19.43
N SER A 92 -8.78 30.66 -20.19
CA SER A 92 -8.34 30.93 -21.56
C SER A 92 -9.51 31.25 -22.49
N GLU A 93 -10.60 30.50 -22.38
CA GLU A 93 -11.83 30.76 -23.16
C GLU A 93 -12.44 32.13 -22.85
N GLU A 94 -12.52 32.52 -21.59
CA GLU A 94 -13.10 33.83 -21.18
C GLU A 94 -12.22 35.01 -21.56
N ASN A 95 -10.90 34.84 -21.61
CA ASN A 95 -9.97 35.93 -21.91
C ASN A 95 -9.47 35.94 -23.37
N PHE A 96 -10.03 35.10 -24.24
CA PHE A 96 -9.55 34.93 -25.63
C PHE A 96 -8.04 34.59 -25.67
N GLY A 97 -7.61 33.69 -24.77
CA GLY A 97 -6.22 33.29 -24.63
C GLY A 97 -5.71 32.53 -25.85
N ASP A 98 -4.39 32.58 -26.02
CA ASP A 98 -3.71 31.85 -27.11
C ASP A 98 -3.71 30.34 -26.82
N SER A 99 -4.04 29.53 -27.80
CA SER A 99 -4.08 28.07 -27.70
C SER A 99 -2.71 27.45 -27.37
N GLU A 100 -1.63 28.01 -27.96
CA GLU A 100 -0.27 27.51 -27.68
C GLU A 100 0.14 27.81 -26.25
N GLU A 101 -0.20 28.99 -25.73
CA GLU A 101 0.05 29.35 -24.33
C GLU A 101 -0.73 28.44 -23.37
N LEU A 102 -2.00 28.16 -23.66
CA LEU A 102 -2.82 27.23 -22.88
C LEU A 102 -2.22 25.82 -22.85
N ARG A 103 -1.86 25.27 -24.02
CA ARG A 103 -1.27 23.94 -24.15
C ARG A 103 0.05 23.86 -23.39
N THR A 104 0.92 24.84 -23.54
CA THR A 104 2.19 24.94 -22.83
C THR A 104 1.99 24.99 -21.30
N ALA A 105 1.04 25.80 -20.83
CA ALA A 105 0.73 25.91 -19.41
C ALA A 105 0.22 24.60 -18.82
N LEU A 106 -0.63 23.87 -19.55
CA LEU A 106 -1.16 22.58 -19.12
C LEU A 106 -0.09 21.48 -19.15
N ASP A 107 0.79 21.46 -20.16
CA ASP A 107 1.90 20.52 -20.22
C ASP A 107 2.86 20.71 -19.05
N GLU A 108 3.24 21.96 -18.76
CA GLU A 108 4.07 22.31 -17.59
C GLU A 108 3.37 21.94 -16.26
N MET A 109 2.05 22.03 -16.19
CA MET A 109 1.29 21.61 -15.01
C MET A 109 1.43 20.09 -14.79
N VAL A 110 1.35 19.27 -15.84
CA VAL A 110 1.57 17.81 -15.75
C VAL A 110 3.01 17.52 -15.32
N ARG A 111 4.00 18.22 -15.90
CA ARG A 111 5.40 18.10 -15.52
C ARG A 111 5.61 18.38 -14.03
N ARG A 112 5.04 19.47 -13.53
CA ARG A 112 5.14 19.84 -12.10
C ARG A 112 4.45 18.84 -11.18
N ALA A 113 3.35 18.23 -11.62
CA ALA A 113 2.69 17.20 -10.83
C ALA A 113 3.60 16.00 -10.58
N VAL A 114 4.42 15.59 -11.55
CA VAL A 114 5.40 14.50 -11.36
C VAL A 114 6.56 14.96 -10.48
N LEU A 115 7.10 16.16 -10.70
CA LEU A 115 8.24 16.67 -9.92
C LEU A 115 7.92 16.94 -8.44
N SER A 116 6.67 17.25 -8.13
CA SER A 116 6.28 17.64 -6.76
C SER A 116 6.05 16.44 -5.82
N PHE A 117 6.05 15.22 -6.33
CA PHE A 117 5.68 14.05 -5.56
C PHE A 117 6.55 12.83 -5.88
N ASP A 118 7.48 12.51 -5.03
CA ASP A 118 8.42 11.37 -5.18
C ASP A 118 7.74 10.00 -5.34
N THR A 119 6.45 9.91 -4.96
CA THR A 119 5.66 8.67 -5.05
C THR A 119 4.94 8.50 -6.38
N ILE A 120 4.93 9.51 -7.25
CA ILE A 120 4.31 9.49 -8.58
C ILE A 120 5.39 9.23 -9.61
N GLN A 121 5.28 8.11 -10.32
CA GLN A 121 6.22 7.76 -11.38
C GLN A 121 5.90 8.45 -12.71
N GLY A 122 4.65 8.84 -12.92
CA GLY A 122 4.23 9.57 -14.11
C GLY A 122 2.83 10.14 -13.97
N ALA A 123 2.56 11.15 -14.77
CA ALA A 123 1.25 11.78 -14.88
C ALA A 123 0.95 12.10 -16.34
N TYR A 124 -0.31 12.10 -16.69
CA TYR A 124 -0.78 12.49 -18.02
C TYR A 124 -2.08 13.30 -17.91
N LEU A 125 -2.36 14.04 -18.96
CA LEU A 125 -3.60 14.79 -19.12
C LEU A 125 -4.08 14.60 -20.55
N VAL A 126 -5.29 14.05 -20.72
CA VAL A 126 -5.83 13.76 -22.05
C VAL A 126 -7.19 14.43 -22.21
N PHE A 127 -7.31 15.26 -23.21
CA PHE A 127 -8.62 15.79 -23.64
C PHE A 127 -9.21 14.91 -24.75
N ARG A 128 -10.53 14.94 -24.90
CA ARG A 128 -11.16 14.37 -26.10
C ARG A 128 -10.76 15.19 -27.34
N PRO A 129 -10.77 14.61 -28.56
CA PRO A 129 -10.44 15.34 -29.76
C PRO A 129 -11.20 16.67 -29.86
N ASN A 130 -10.48 17.72 -30.13
CA ASN A 130 -10.97 19.10 -30.26
C ASN A 130 -11.68 19.68 -29.01
N MET A 131 -11.58 19.04 -27.84
CA MET A 131 -12.30 19.49 -26.65
C MET A 131 -11.47 20.40 -25.74
N LEU A 132 -10.18 20.60 -25.98
CA LEU A 132 -9.38 21.56 -25.25
C LEU A 132 -9.68 23.00 -25.73
N ASP A 133 -9.42 23.28 -27.01
CA ASP A 133 -9.43 24.61 -27.63
C ASP A 133 -10.04 24.62 -29.05
N ASN A 134 -10.49 23.47 -29.51
CA ASN A 134 -11.02 23.25 -30.86
C ASN A 134 -9.99 23.52 -32.01
N GLU A 135 -8.70 23.41 -31.69
CA GLU A 135 -7.59 23.72 -32.61
C GLU A 135 -6.62 22.54 -32.82
N ASP A 136 -7.03 21.29 -32.56
CA ASP A 136 -6.15 20.12 -32.68
C ASP A 136 -5.48 20.07 -34.07
N SER A 137 -6.19 20.43 -35.14
CA SER A 137 -5.65 20.43 -36.50
C SER A 137 -4.45 21.36 -36.71
N ASN A 138 -4.28 22.37 -35.86
CA ASN A 138 -3.15 23.31 -35.92
C ASN A 138 -1.91 22.77 -35.16
N TYR A 139 -2.09 21.72 -34.37
CA TYR A 139 -1.05 21.18 -33.47
C TYR A 139 -0.69 19.71 -33.79
N VAL A 140 -0.89 19.26 -35.01
CA VAL A 140 -0.51 17.93 -35.50
C VAL A 140 1.00 17.75 -35.32
N ASP A 141 1.43 16.65 -34.65
CA ASP A 141 2.82 16.35 -34.31
C ASP A 141 3.53 17.43 -33.46
N ALA A 142 2.78 18.30 -32.78
CA ALA A 142 3.33 19.34 -31.93
C ALA A 142 3.63 18.85 -30.51
N GLU A 143 4.55 17.90 -30.40
CA GLU A 143 4.95 17.29 -29.11
C GLU A 143 5.47 18.33 -28.09
N TYR A 144 6.05 19.44 -28.57
CA TYR A 144 6.58 20.51 -27.72
C TYR A 144 5.52 21.26 -26.89
N VAL A 145 4.23 21.11 -27.26
CA VAL A 145 3.07 21.60 -26.50
C VAL A 145 2.14 20.48 -26.06
N GLY A 146 2.65 19.26 -25.94
CA GLY A 146 1.89 18.11 -25.47
C GLY A 146 0.85 17.55 -26.41
N SER A 147 1.00 17.77 -27.74
CA SER A 147 0.04 17.32 -28.75
C SER A 147 0.59 16.17 -29.59
N ASN A 148 -0.27 15.18 -29.85
CA ASN A 148 0.10 13.96 -30.56
C ASN A 148 0.00 14.08 -32.08
N GLU A 149 0.13 12.94 -32.78
CA GLU A 149 0.09 12.85 -34.26
C GLU A 149 -1.24 13.30 -34.90
N THR A 150 -2.29 13.46 -34.13
CA THR A 150 -3.58 14.02 -34.59
C THR A 150 -3.79 15.46 -34.12
N GLY A 151 -2.85 16.01 -33.36
CA GLY A 151 -2.94 17.31 -32.71
C GLY A 151 -3.70 17.30 -31.40
N ARG A 152 -4.22 16.13 -30.98
CA ARG A 152 -4.93 15.96 -29.74
C ARG A 152 -3.99 16.22 -28.57
N PHE A 153 -4.43 17.01 -27.59
CA PHE A 153 -3.67 17.28 -26.38
C PHE A 153 -3.65 16.05 -25.46
N ALA A 154 -2.47 15.44 -25.30
CA ALA A 154 -2.26 14.20 -24.57
C ALA A 154 -0.84 14.08 -23.96
N PRO A 155 -0.33 15.11 -23.26
CA PRO A 155 1.00 15.05 -22.64
C PRO A 155 1.09 13.95 -21.58
N TYR A 156 2.24 13.31 -21.52
CA TYR A 156 2.62 12.32 -20.53
C TYR A 156 4.03 12.59 -20.04
N TRP A 157 4.17 12.86 -18.76
CA TRP A 157 5.45 13.04 -18.08
C TRP A 157 5.74 11.86 -17.17
N VAL A 158 6.98 11.37 -17.21
CA VAL A 158 7.41 10.21 -16.43
C VAL A 158 8.78 10.48 -15.81
N THR A 159 9.00 9.97 -14.61
CA THR A 159 10.31 9.98 -13.98
C THR A 159 11.27 9.09 -14.77
N ALA A 160 12.43 9.62 -15.15
CA ALA A 160 13.45 8.85 -15.85
C ALA A 160 13.96 7.69 -14.98
N GLN A 161 14.50 6.66 -15.63
CA GLN A 161 15.02 5.46 -14.93
C GLN A 161 16.10 5.75 -13.89
N ASN A 162 16.80 6.86 -14.02
CA ASN A 162 17.81 7.32 -13.05
C ASN A 162 17.19 8.02 -11.82
N GLY A 163 15.88 8.32 -11.83
CA GLY A 163 15.17 8.99 -10.75
C GLY A 163 15.45 10.49 -10.57
N GLU A 164 16.35 11.07 -11.38
CA GLU A 164 16.81 12.47 -11.19
C GLU A 164 16.08 13.47 -12.08
N ASN A 165 15.51 13.01 -13.20
CA ASN A 165 14.87 13.86 -14.19
C ASN A 165 13.50 13.33 -14.58
N VAL A 166 12.66 14.20 -15.14
CA VAL A 166 11.41 13.81 -15.79
C VAL A 166 11.54 13.96 -17.31
N VAL A 167 10.91 13.05 -18.02
CA VAL A 167 10.92 12.98 -19.49
C VAL A 167 9.54 13.25 -20.02
N SER A 168 9.46 14.14 -21.02
CA SER A 168 8.23 14.41 -21.77
C SER A 168 7.99 13.33 -22.81
N ASN A 169 6.75 12.93 -22.94
CA ASN A 169 6.22 12.09 -24.01
C ASN A 169 4.80 12.57 -24.35
N VAL A 170 4.25 12.07 -25.43
CA VAL A 170 2.85 12.27 -25.79
C VAL A 170 2.19 10.91 -26.00
N LEU A 171 0.95 10.77 -25.57
CA LEU A 171 0.19 9.54 -25.78
C LEU A 171 -0.38 9.53 -27.20
N SER A 172 0.05 8.56 -28.02
CA SER A 172 -0.43 8.38 -29.38
C SER A 172 -1.88 7.89 -29.42
N GLU A 173 -2.59 8.14 -30.51
CA GLU A 173 -3.94 7.59 -30.71
C GLU A 173 -3.95 6.06 -30.70
N ALA A 174 -2.89 5.43 -31.21
CA ALA A 174 -2.74 3.98 -31.15
C ALA A 174 -2.73 3.46 -29.69
N LEU A 175 -2.03 4.15 -28.79
CA LEU A 175 -1.98 3.80 -27.38
C LEU A 175 -3.31 4.08 -26.66
N LEU A 176 -3.96 5.19 -27.00
CA LEU A 176 -5.26 5.56 -26.43
C LEU A 176 -6.38 4.61 -26.86
N ALA A 177 -6.29 4.03 -28.07
CA ALA A 177 -7.25 3.09 -28.63
C ALA A 177 -6.97 1.62 -28.25
N ASP A 178 -5.79 1.30 -27.71
CA ASP A 178 -5.43 -0.05 -27.31
C ASP A 178 -6.35 -0.59 -26.21
N ALA A 179 -6.92 -1.78 -26.44
CA ALA A 179 -7.90 -2.38 -25.53
C ALA A 179 -7.36 -2.60 -24.10
N THR A 180 -6.05 -2.83 -23.96
CA THR A 180 -5.38 -3.05 -22.68
C THR A 180 -5.21 -1.74 -21.88
N ASN A 181 -4.93 -0.66 -22.60
CA ASN A 181 -4.68 0.66 -22.03
C ASN A 181 -5.92 1.55 -21.98
N SER A 182 -6.89 1.31 -22.85
CA SER A 182 -8.07 2.18 -23.01
C SER A 182 -8.91 2.31 -21.73
N GLU A 183 -8.96 1.28 -20.90
CA GLU A 183 -9.71 1.33 -19.64
C GLU A 183 -9.25 2.46 -18.72
N ARG A 184 -7.95 2.75 -18.69
CA ARG A 184 -7.36 3.85 -17.89
C ARG A 184 -7.85 5.22 -18.34
N PHE A 185 -8.10 5.38 -19.64
CA PHE A 185 -8.51 6.65 -20.23
C PHE A 185 -10.03 6.77 -20.29
N TYR A 186 -10.73 5.69 -20.60
CA TYR A 186 -12.18 5.70 -20.82
C TYR A 186 -12.99 5.49 -19.54
N CYS A 187 -12.47 4.80 -18.53
CA CYS A 187 -13.21 4.59 -17.29
C CYS A 187 -13.67 5.92 -16.65
N PRO A 188 -12.81 6.92 -16.41
CA PRO A 188 -13.25 8.20 -15.89
C PRO A 188 -14.23 8.95 -16.80
N MET A 189 -14.03 8.83 -18.12
CA MET A 189 -14.92 9.48 -19.10
C MET A 189 -16.31 8.84 -19.15
N ALA A 190 -16.39 7.52 -18.93
CA ALA A 190 -17.66 6.78 -18.98
C ALA A 190 -18.42 6.86 -17.66
N SER A 191 -17.71 6.80 -16.54
CA SER A 191 -18.30 6.79 -15.19
C SER A 191 -18.55 8.18 -14.61
N GLY A 192 -17.82 9.20 -15.08
CA GLY A 192 -17.80 10.53 -14.50
C GLY A 192 -17.14 10.58 -13.11
N THR A 193 -16.43 9.52 -12.72
CA THR A 193 -15.76 9.39 -11.43
C THR A 193 -14.32 8.91 -11.60
N ALA A 194 -13.49 9.12 -10.60
CA ALA A 194 -12.13 8.60 -10.60
C ALA A 194 -12.11 7.06 -10.62
N CYS A 195 -11.21 6.49 -11.40
CA CYS A 195 -11.04 5.05 -11.55
C CYS A 195 -9.63 4.61 -11.13
N VAL A 196 -9.55 3.44 -10.52
CA VAL A 196 -8.28 2.76 -10.24
C VAL A 196 -8.22 1.50 -11.07
N THR A 197 -7.21 1.38 -11.91
CA THR A 197 -6.97 0.20 -12.74
C THR A 197 -5.69 -0.52 -12.31
N THR A 198 -5.61 -1.81 -12.54
CA THR A 198 -4.38 -2.57 -12.31
C THR A 198 -3.30 -2.15 -13.31
N PRO A 199 -2.02 -2.12 -12.90
CA PRO A 199 -0.93 -1.96 -13.86
C PRO A 199 -0.96 -3.07 -14.90
N ALA A 200 -0.78 -2.70 -16.17
CA ALA A 200 -0.65 -3.66 -17.27
C ALA A 200 0.77 -4.21 -17.33
#